data_7dc0192ed1d4ce64897c8c15c33f5e4c
#
_entry.id   7dc0192ed1d4ce64897c8c15c33f5e4c
#
_cell.length_a   1.000
_cell.length_b   1.000
_cell.length_c   1.000
_cell.angle_alpha   90.00
_cell.angle_beta   90.00
_cell.angle_gamma   90.00
#
_symmetry.space_group_name_H-M   'P 1'
#
loop_
_entity.id
_entity.type
_entity.pdbx_description
1 polymer ?
#
loop_
_entity_poly.entity_id
_entity_poly.type
_entity_poly.pdbx_seq_one_letter_code
_entity_poly.pdbx_strand_id
1 'polypeptide(L)'
;MRLSPDGIIFWQSGFLKLNATIVFTWALMLALAVGSKLITRKLTTDHQRSRWQNLLEIVVTAIAKQIEEVGLRHPTKYLPFLGTLFLFVAAASLCTVIPGYEPPTSSLSTTVALALCVLVAVPIFGIADQGLRRYLKSYVEPTLIMLPFNIISEMSRTLALAVRLFGNMMSGAMIIGILLTITPFIFPVVMTLLGLLTGMVQAYIFFILAAVYIAAATRTRESVSGPAPAT
;
A
#
# COMPACT_ATOMS: atom_id res chain seq x y z
N MET A 1 1.51 -29.60 1.06
CA MET A 1 1.13 -28.20 1.38
C MET A 1 1.57 -27.32 0.23
N ARG A 2 0.65 -26.57 -0.39
CA ARG A 2 0.98 -25.61 -1.45
C ARG A 2 1.29 -24.29 -0.76
N LEU A 3 2.51 -23.80 -0.94
CA LEU A 3 3.06 -22.66 -0.17
C LEU A 3 2.77 -21.28 -0.81
N SER A 4 2.18 -21.24 -2.01
CA SER A 4 1.89 -19.99 -2.72
C SER A 4 0.65 -20.14 -3.59
N PRO A 5 -0.24 -19.11 -3.63
CA PRO A 5 -1.41 -19.08 -4.49
C PRO A 5 -1.06 -19.07 -5.98
N ASP A 6 0.18 -18.75 -6.33
CA ASP A 6 0.68 -18.76 -7.71
C ASP A 6 0.72 -20.19 -8.34
N GLY A 7 0.63 -21.25 -7.51
CA GLY A 7 0.59 -22.64 -7.95
C GLY A 7 -0.78 -23.13 -8.44
N ILE A 8 -1.86 -22.35 -8.26
CA ILE A 8 -3.20 -22.71 -8.71
C ILE A 8 -3.46 -22.02 -10.05
N ILE A 9 -3.34 -22.80 -11.13
CA ILE A 9 -3.59 -22.32 -12.48
C ILE A 9 -5.03 -22.69 -12.87
N PHE A 10 -5.90 -21.68 -13.02
CA PHE A 10 -7.29 -21.88 -13.49
C PHE A 10 -7.37 -22.04 -15.01
N TRP A 11 -6.51 -21.35 -15.75
CA TRP A 11 -6.47 -21.46 -17.22
C TRP A 11 -5.08 -21.14 -17.74
N GLN A 12 -4.59 -21.97 -18.64
CA GLN A 12 -3.32 -21.80 -19.32
C GLN A 12 -3.59 -21.74 -20.83
N SER A 13 -3.43 -20.55 -21.42
CA SER A 13 -3.45 -20.38 -22.86
C SER A 13 -2.16 -19.67 -23.28
N GLY A 14 -1.20 -20.43 -23.77
CA GLY A 14 0.08 -19.90 -24.23
C GLY A 14 0.89 -19.16 -23.15
N PHE A 15 1.20 -17.91 -23.41
CA PHE A 15 1.99 -17.03 -22.53
C PHE A 15 1.22 -16.47 -21.30
N LEU A 16 -0.11 -16.50 -21.30
CA LEU A 16 -0.96 -15.98 -20.24
C LEU A 16 -1.39 -17.11 -19.31
N LYS A 17 -0.84 -17.12 -18.10
CA LYS A 17 -1.27 -17.96 -16.99
C LYS A 17 -2.18 -17.16 -16.08
N LEU A 18 -3.47 -17.50 -16.03
CA LEU A 18 -4.41 -16.94 -15.06
C LEU A 18 -4.25 -17.71 -13.74
N ASN A 19 -3.44 -17.16 -12.85
CA ASN A 19 -3.25 -17.68 -11.51
C ASN A 19 -4.42 -17.24 -10.61
N ALA A 20 -4.72 -18.04 -9.58
CA ALA A 20 -5.70 -17.68 -8.56
C ALA A 20 -5.46 -16.28 -7.97
N THR A 21 -4.21 -15.89 -7.80
CA THR A 21 -3.77 -14.57 -7.33
C THR A 21 -4.34 -13.43 -8.17
N ILE A 22 -4.31 -13.53 -9.51
CA ILE A 22 -4.82 -12.49 -10.42
C ILE A 22 -6.35 -12.39 -10.28
N VAL A 23 -7.03 -13.52 -10.20
CA VAL A 23 -8.51 -13.55 -10.06
C VAL A 23 -8.93 -12.91 -8.74
N PHE A 24 -8.28 -13.29 -7.63
CA PHE A 24 -8.56 -12.67 -6.32
C PHE A 24 -8.19 -11.19 -6.27
N THR A 25 -7.12 -10.78 -6.92
CA THR A 25 -6.75 -9.34 -7.03
C THR A 25 -7.83 -8.57 -7.77
N TRP A 26 -8.29 -9.06 -8.92
CA TRP A 26 -9.34 -8.41 -9.69
C TRP A 26 -10.67 -8.40 -8.93
N ALA A 27 -11.03 -9.51 -8.29
CA ALA A 27 -12.24 -9.59 -7.48
C ALA A 27 -12.22 -8.55 -6.34
N LEU A 28 -11.08 -8.43 -5.64
CA LEU A 28 -10.90 -7.46 -4.57
C LEU A 28 -10.97 -6.01 -5.08
N MET A 29 -10.27 -5.70 -6.18
CA MET A 29 -10.33 -4.38 -6.81
C MET A 29 -11.75 -4.02 -7.25
N LEU A 30 -12.46 -4.98 -7.85
CA LEU A 30 -13.83 -4.80 -8.30
C LEU A 30 -14.77 -4.59 -7.09
N ALA A 31 -14.62 -5.38 -6.03
CA ALA A 31 -15.37 -5.23 -4.79
C ALA A 31 -15.16 -3.84 -4.15
N LEU A 32 -13.92 -3.36 -4.08
CA LEU A 32 -13.60 -2.03 -3.57
C LEU A 32 -14.19 -0.92 -4.46
N ALA A 33 -14.07 -1.03 -5.78
CA ALA A 33 -14.60 -0.04 -6.72
C ALA A 33 -16.13 0.00 -6.69
N VAL A 34 -16.79 -1.15 -6.69
CA VAL A 34 -18.25 -1.25 -6.61
C VAL A 34 -18.74 -0.78 -5.25
N GLY A 35 -18.10 -1.22 -4.16
CA GLY A 35 -18.43 -0.80 -2.79
C GLY A 35 -18.32 0.72 -2.63
N SER A 36 -17.22 1.31 -3.08
CA SER A 36 -17.05 2.77 -3.09
C SER A 36 -18.14 3.46 -3.90
N LYS A 37 -18.42 3.00 -5.13
CA LYS A 37 -19.45 3.57 -6.00
C LYS A 37 -20.86 3.45 -5.41
N LEU A 38 -21.19 2.34 -4.77
CA LEU A 38 -22.50 2.14 -4.14
C LEU A 38 -22.69 3.08 -2.94
N ILE A 39 -21.65 3.26 -2.11
CA ILE A 39 -21.71 4.13 -0.94
C ILE A 39 -21.75 5.60 -1.36
N THR A 40 -20.97 5.98 -2.40
CA THR A 40 -20.91 7.37 -2.87
C THR A 40 -22.08 7.76 -3.79
N ARG A 41 -22.83 6.79 -4.34
CA ARG A 41 -23.97 7.06 -5.23
C ARG A 41 -25.14 7.77 -4.56
N LYS A 42 -25.27 7.66 -3.24
CA LYS A 42 -26.30 8.31 -2.42
C LYS A 42 -25.67 9.23 -1.37
N LEU A 43 -24.80 10.13 -1.81
CA LEU A 43 -24.28 11.19 -0.94
C LEU A 43 -25.41 12.20 -0.70
N THR A 44 -26.06 12.10 0.44
CA THR A 44 -27.00 13.11 0.95
C THR A 44 -26.29 13.97 1.97
N THR A 45 -26.35 15.27 1.78
CA THR A 45 -25.85 16.31 2.72
C THR A 45 -26.79 16.48 3.93
N ASP A 46 -27.85 15.69 4.00
CA ASP A 46 -28.89 15.80 4.99
C ASP A 46 -28.56 15.05 6.29
N HIS A 47 -29.19 15.43 7.40
CA HIS A 47 -28.97 14.90 8.76
C HIS A 47 -29.13 13.39 8.95
N GLN A 48 -29.68 12.66 7.98
CA GLN A 48 -29.79 11.21 7.98
C GLN A 48 -28.65 10.56 7.16
N ARG A 49 -27.41 10.68 7.65
CA ARG A 49 -26.26 9.99 7.05
C ARG A 49 -26.37 8.48 7.28
N SER A 50 -26.24 7.69 6.21
CA SER A 50 -26.12 6.24 6.31
C SER A 50 -24.89 5.86 7.14
N ARG A 51 -25.01 4.83 8.01
CA ARG A 51 -23.87 4.33 8.83
C ARG A 51 -22.63 4.01 7.99
N TRP A 52 -22.81 3.52 6.78
CA TRP A 52 -21.74 3.20 5.84
C TRP A 52 -21.04 4.46 5.29
N GLN A 53 -21.79 5.51 5.02
CA GLN A 53 -21.25 6.80 4.59
C GLN A 53 -20.41 7.43 5.70
N ASN A 54 -20.89 7.39 6.95
CA ASN A 54 -20.15 7.89 8.10
C ASN A 54 -18.85 7.13 8.33
N LEU A 55 -18.87 5.80 8.20
CA LEU A 55 -17.67 4.98 8.33
C LEU A 55 -16.63 5.32 7.25
N LEU A 56 -17.06 5.46 6.00
CA LEU A 56 -16.19 5.83 4.88
C LEU A 56 -15.60 7.23 5.08
N GLU A 57 -16.41 8.19 5.54
CA GLU A 57 -15.97 9.56 5.85
C GLU A 57 -14.92 9.57 6.97
N ILE A 58 -15.11 8.79 8.03
CA ILE A 58 -14.13 8.66 9.12
C ILE A 58 -12.81 8.10 8.57
N VAL A 59 -12.84 7.04 7.77
CA VAL A 59 -11.63 6.45 7.20
C VAL A 59 -10.91 7.42 6.28
N VAL A 60 -11.64 8.09 5.37
CA VAL A 60 -11.05 9.07 4.45
C VAL A 60 -10.46 10.26 5.19
N THR A 61 -11.15 10.76 6.20
CA THR A 61 -10.68 11.89 7.02
C THR A 61 -9.45 11.50 7.85
N ALA A 62 -9.45 10.28 8.41
CA ALA A 62 -8.28 9.76 9.14
C ALA A 62 -7.05 9.63 8.22
N ILE A 63 -7.22 9.09 7.01
CA ILE A 63 -6.15 9.00 6.01
C ILE A 63 -5.66 10.40 5.61
N ALA A 64 -6.57 11.35 5.36
CA ALA A 64 -6.21 12.72 4.98
C ALA A 64 -5.40 13.41 6.09
N LYS A 65 -5.82 13.24 7.35
CA LYS A 65 -5.10 13.77 8.51
C LYS A 65 -3.69 13.17 8.64
N GLN A 66 -3.54 11.87 8.44
CA GLN A 66 -2.24 11.22 8.46
C GLN A 66 -1.30 11.72 7.34
N ILE A 67 -1.85 11.99 6.15
CA ILE A 67 -1.09 12.56 5.03
C ILE A 67 -0.59 13.97 5.40
N GLU A 68 -1.41 14.76 6.08
CA GLU A 68 -1.05 16.09 6.54
C GLU A 68 0.02 16.04 7.65
N GLU A 69 -0.11 15.13 8.61
CA GLU A 69 0.88 14.90 9.69
C GLU A 69 2.26 14.49 9.16
N VAL A 70 2.32 13.77 8.05
CA VAL A 70 3.58 13.43 7.35
C VAL A 70 4.23 14.68 6.71
N GLY A 71 3.48 15.77 6.57
CA GLY A 71 3.96 17.06 6.07
C GLY A 71 3.72 17.31 4.58
N LEU A 72 2.73 16.65 3.99
CA LEU A 72 2.26 16.91 2.65
C LEU A 72 1.22 18.07 2.70
N ARG A 73 1.55 19.22 2.09
CA ARG A 73 0.74 20.47 2.16
C ARG A 73 -0.65 20.36 1.52
N HIS A 74 -0.84 19.43 0.58
CA HIS A 74 -2.11 19.25 -0.16
C HIS A 74 -2.57 17.79 -0.07
N PRO A 75 -3.17 17.35 1.05
CA PRO A 75 -3.55 15.95 1.25
C PRO A 75 -4.51 15.43 0.17
N THR A 76 -5.39 16.26 -0.35
CA THR A 76 -6.37 15.90 -1.39
C THR A 76 -5.75 15.41 -2.70
N LYS A 77 -4.53 15.85 -3.03
CA LYS A 77 -3.80 15.43 -4.23
C LYS A 77 -3.28 14.00 -4.11
N TYR A 78 -2.84 13.60 -2.92
CA TYR A 78 -2.20 12.29 -2.66
C TYR A 78 -3.19 11.27 -2.14
N LEU A 79 -4.33 11.72 -1.59
CA LEU A 79 -5.36 10.91 -0.98
C LEU A 79 -5.87 9.78 -1.90
N PRO A 80 -6.16 10.00 -3.21
CA PRO A 80 -6.65 8.93 -4.07
C PRO A 80 -5.64 7.77 -4.18
N PHE A 81 -4.36 8.08 -4.35
CA PHE A 81 -3.32 7.07 -4.50
C PHE A 81 -3.02 6.36 -3.18
N LEU A 82 -2.69 7.12 -2.13
CA LEU A 82 -2.34 6.58 -0.82
C LEU A 82 -3.53 5.88 -0.15
N GLY A 83 -4.73 6.43 -0.31
CA GLY A 83 -5.96 5.84 0.21
C GLY A 83 -6.31 4.52 -0.47
N THR A 84 -6.15 4.42 -1.80
CA THR A 84 -6.38 3.15 -2.51
C THR A 84 -5.36 2.08 -2.13
N LEU A 85 -4.09 2.44 -1.94
CA LEU A 85 -3.06 1.51 -1.45
C LEU A 85 -3.40 0.97 -0.06
N PHE A 86 -3.76 1.86 0.87
CA PHE A 86 -4.16 1.46 2.22
C PHE A 86 -5.38 0.55 2.21
N LEU A 87 -6.45 0.96 1.51
CA LEU A 87 -7.69 0.19 1.44
C LEU A 87 -7.48 -1.16 0.78
N PHE A 88 -6.65 -1.24 -0.26
CA PHE A 88 -6.36 -2.50 -0.94
C PHE A 88 -5.66 -3.50 0.00
N VAL A 89 -4.59 -3.08 0.67
CA VAL A 89 -3.83 -3.96 1.57
C VAL A 89 -4.65 -4.30 2.81
N ALA A 90 -5.40 -3.34 3.37
CA ALA A 90 -6.29 -3.57 4.51
C ALA A 90 -7.42 -4.54 4.16
N ALA A 91 -8.09 -4.35 3.02
CA ALA A 91 -9.16 -5.25 2.57
C ALA A 91 -8.63 -6.64 2.25
N ALA A 92 -7.44 -6.76 1.62
CA ALA A 92 -6.80 -8.05 1.38
C ALA A 92 -6.53 -8.80 2.69
N SER A 93 -6.08 -8.09 3.74
CA SER A 93 -5.88 -8.67 5.07
C SER A 93 -7.18 -9.05 5.76
N LEU A 94 -8.22 -8.22 5.68
CA LEU A 94 -9.53 -8.50 6.28
C LEU A 94 -10.20 -9.72 5.63
N CYS A 95 -10.08 -9.89 4.32
CA CYS A 95 -10.64 -11.03 3.61
C CYS A 95 -9.99 -12.37 3.98
N THR A 96 -8.84 -12.37 4.66
CA THR A 96 -8.18 -13.61 5.14
C THR A 96 -9.03 -14.41 6.15
N VAL A 97 -10.04 -13.76 6.77
CA VAL A 97 -11.03 -14.44 7.63
C VAL A 97 -11.89 -15.44 6.87
N ILE A 98 -12.05 -15.25 5.57
CA ILE A 98 -12.89 -16.12 4.76
C ILE A 98 -12.13 -17.43 4.49
N PRO A 99 -12.64 -18.58 4.97
CA PRO A 99 -11.96 -19.85 4.73
C PRO A 99 -11.93 -20.16 3.22
N GLY A 100 -10.75 -20.52 2.71
CA GLY A 100 -10.53 -20.75 1.28
C GLY A 100 -10.12 -19.52 0.47
N TYR A 101 -10.07 -18.34 1.09
CA TYR A 101 -9.51 -17.15 0.46
C TYR A 101 -7.99 -17.10 0.67
N GLU A 102 -7.26 -17.03 -0.43
CA GLU A 102 -5.82 -16.79 -0.41
C GLU A 102 -5.55 -15.31 -0.75
N PRO A 103 -5.02 -14.52 0.20
CA PRO A 103 -4.81 -13.10 -0.02
C PRO A 103 -3.79 -12.89 -1.16
N PRO A 104 -4.08 -12.01 -2.13
CA PRO A 104 -3.15 -11.72 -3.23
C PRO A 104 -1.80 -11.18 -2.73
N THR A 105 -1.79 -10.58 -1.55
CA THR A 105 -0.59 -10.07 -0.88
C THR A 105 0.33 -11.17 -0.32
N SER A 106 -0.09 -12.44 -0.31
CA SER A 106 0.79 -13.59 -0.03
C SER A 106 1.62 -14.03 -1.24
N SER A 107 1.36 -13.47 -2.43
CA SER A 107 2.18 -13.65 -3.61
C SER A 107 3.27 -12.57 -3.71
N LEU A 108 4.51 -12.98 -3.98
CA LEU A 108 5.63 -12.08 -4.16
C LEU A 108 5.41 -11.15 -5.37
N SER A 109 4.78 -11.65 -6.44
CA SER A 109 4.49 -10.87 -7.65
C SER A 109 3.59 -9.68 -7.35
N THR A 110 2.54 -9.86 -6.55
CA THR A 110 1.60 -8.78 -6.17
C THR A 110 2.27 -7.77 -5.24
N THR A 111 3.05 -8.22 -4.27
CA THR A 111 3.73 -7.30 -3.34
C THR A 111 4.82 -6.49 -4.02
N VAL A 112 5.56 -7.09 -4.95
CA VAL A 112 6.53 -6.38 -5.79
C VAL A 112 5.82 -5.39 -6.71
N ALA A 113 4.69 -5.76 -7.31
CA ALA A 113 3.91 -4.84 -8.14
C ALA A 113 3.42 -3.61 -7.36
N LEU A 114 2.90 -3.82 -6.13
CA LEU A 114 2.49 -2.72 -5.24
C LEU A 114 3.67 -1.80 -4.87
N ALA A 115 4.82 -2.39 -4.53
CA ALA A 115 6.01 -1.64 -4.21
C ALA A 115 6.56 -0.87 -5.42
N LEU A 116 6.50 -1.44 -6.63
CA LEU A 116 6.84 -0.75 -7.88
C LEU A 116 5.87 0.39 -8.19
N CYS A 117 4.57 0.24 -7.89
CA CYS A 117 3.62 1.36 -8.00
C CYS A 117 4.04 2.54 -7.10
N VAL A 118 4.50 2.27 -5.87
CA VAL A 118 5.03 3.31 -4.98
C VAL A 118 6.32 3.90 -5.55
N LEU A 119 7.25 3.08 -6.05
CA LEU A 119 8.51 3.53 -6.67
C LEU A 119 8.26 4.49 -7.83
N VAL A 120 7.28 4.21 -8.68
CA VAL A 120 6.92 5.06 -9.81
C VAL A 120 6.14 6.30 -9.38
N ALA A 121 5.31 6.19 -8.34
CA ALA A 121 4.53 7.30 -7.82
C ALA A 121 5.42 8.38 -7.18
N VAL A 122 6.50 7.99 -6.48
CA VAL A 122 7.44 8.93 -5.85
C VAL A 122 8.00 9.95 -6.85
N PRO A 123 8.62 9.56 -7.98
CA PRO A 123 9.10 10.52 -8.98
C PRO A 123 7.95 11.27 -9.69
N ILE A 124 6.81 10.63 -9.94
CA ILE A 124 5.67 11.30 -10.58
C ILE A 124 5.18 12.48 -9.73
N PHE A 125 4.94 12.25 -8.45
CA PHE A 125 4.51 13.30 -7.53
C PHE A 125 5.63 14.33 -7.28
N GLY A 126 6.88 13.89 -7.17
CA GLY A 126 8.04 14.79 -7.04
C GLY A 126 8.18 15.75 -8.23
N ILE A 127 8.05 15.23 -9.45
CA ILE A 127 8.11 16.03 -10.68
C ILE A 127 6.87 16.95 -10.80
N ALA A 128 5.70 16.47 -10.42
CA ALA A 128 4.46 17.25 -10.47
C ALA A 128 4.47 18.46 -9.52
N ASP A 129 5.19 18.38 -8.41
CA ASP A 129 5.25 19.45 -7.39
C ASP A 129 6.44 20.40 -7.60
N GLN A 130 7.61 19.86 -7.97
CA GLN A 130 8.84 20.65 -8.10
C GLN A 130 9.21 21.01 -9.55
N GLY A 131 8.63 20.30 -10.52
CA GLY A 131 9.04 20.34 -11.91
C GLY A 131 10.25 19.44 -12.21
N LEU A 132 10.32 18.93 -13.46
CA LEU A 132 11.31 17.95 -13.90
C LEU A 132 12.77 18.40 -13.68
N ARG A 133 13.07 19.66 -14.02
CA ARG A 133 14.44 20.20 -13.95
C ARG A 133 14.95 20.28 -12.51
N ARG A 134 14.09 20.69 -11.57
CA ARG A 134 14.45 20.85 -10.16
C ARG A 134 14.55 19.49 -9.48
N TYR A 135 13.66 18.57 -9.83
CA TYR A 135 13.68 17.19 -9.32
C TYR A 135 14.97 16.46 -9.72
N LEU A 136 15.37 16.52 -11.01
CA LEU A 136 16.62 15.91 -11.48
C LEU A 136 17.85 16.56 -10.85
N LYS A 137 17.83 17.88 -10.67
CA LYS A 137 18.92 18.59 -9.98
C LYS A 137 19.09 18.13 -8.54
N SER A 138 17.98 17.87 -7.83
CA SER A 138 17.99 17.35 -6.44
C SER A 138 18.64 15.97 -6.32
N TYR A 139 18.61 15.14 -7.36
CA TYR A 139 19.27 13.83 -7.38
C TYR A 139 20.77 13.91 -7.64
N VAL A 140 21.22 14.96 -8.32
CA VAL A 140 22.63 15.17 -8.72
C VAL A 140 23.38 16.03 -7.69
N GLU A 141 22.69 16.89 -6.95
CA GLU A 141 23.33 17.74 -5.94
C GLU A 141 23.63 16.97 -4.64
N PRO A 142 24.77 17.22 -3.97
CA PRO A 142 25.84 18.18 -4.32
C PRO A 142 26.86 17.67 -5.34
N THR A 143 26.89 16.36 -5.65
CA THR A 143 27.90 15.77 -6.53
C THR A 143 27.27 14.69 -7.39
N LEU A 144 27.74 14.54 -8.63
CA LEU A 144 27.26 13.51 -9.58
C LEU A 144 27.38 12.08 -9.01
N ILE A 145 28.30 11.85 -8.08
CA ILE A 145 28.50 10.58 -7.38
C ILE A 145 27.28 10.23 -6.48
N MET A 146 26.49 11.21 -6.06
CA MET A 146 25.30 10.99 -5.24
C MET A 146 24.15 10.31 -6.03
N LEU A 147 24.12 10.46 -7.33
CA LEU A 147 23.06 9.91 -8.18
C LEU A 147 22.93 8.38 -8.04
N PRO A 148 23.97 7.56 -8.20
CA PRO A 148 23.87 6.11 -8.03
C PRO A 148 23.47 5.73 -6.59
N PHE A 149 23.95 6.44 -5.57
CA PHE A 149 23.57 6.17 -4.19
C PHE A 149 22.08 6.47 -3.92
N ASN A 150 21.54 7.54 -4.48
CA ASN A 150 20.13 7.88 -4.37
C ASN A 150 19.25 6.82 -5.03
N ILE A 151 19.61 6.35 -6.24
CA ILE A 151 18.89 5.29 -6.95
C ILE A 151 18.94 3.97 -6.14
N ILE A 152 20.10 3.55 -5.65
CA ILE A 152 20.24 2.34 -4.85
C ILE A 152 19.42 2.45 -3.56
N SER A 153 19.43 3.60 -2.90
CA SER A 153 18.62 3.85 -1.70
C SER A 153 17.13 3.73 -1.97
N GLU A 154 16.65 4.28 -3.08
CA GLU A 154 15.23 4.24 -3.47
C GLU A 154 14.78 2.81 -3.83
N MET A 155 15.62 2.08 -4.57
CA MET A 155 15.38 0.66 -4.86
C MET A 155 15.39 -0.20 -3.59
N SER A 156 16.33 0.03 -2.67
CA SER A 156 16.40 -0.69 -1.40
C SER A 156 15.18 -0.47 -0.52
N ARG A 157 14.67 0.77 -0.47
CA ARG A 157 13.42 1.11 0.24
C ARG A 157 12.22 0.38 -0.35
N THR A 158 12.11 0.36 -1.68
CA THR A 158 11.04 -0.32 -2.41
C THR A 158 11.09 -1.83 -2.19
N LEU A 159 12.29 -2.42 -2.25
CA LEU A 159 12.48 -3.84 -1.97
C LEU A 159 12.09 -4.18 -0.52
N ALA A 160 12.48 -3.34 0.43
CA ALA A 160 12.10 -3.51 1.83
C ALA A 160 10.58 -3.48 2.05
N LEU A 161 9.85 -2.62 1.32
CA LEU A 161 8.39 -2.59 1.33
C LEU A 161 7.78 -3.89 0.81
N ALA A 162 8.26 -4.39 -0.35
CA ALA A 162 7.77 -5.61 -0.96
C ALA A 162 8.00 -6.83 -0.07
N VAL A 163 9.23 -7.00 0.43
CA VAL A 163 9.63 -8.14 1.27
C VAL A 163 8.89 -8.11 2.61
N ARG A 164 8.68 -6.95 3.21
CA ARG A 164 7.95 -6.82 4.47
C ARG A 164 6.49 -7.24 4.30
N LEU A 165 5.82 -6.77 3.24
CA LEU A 165 4.42 -7.11 2.97
C LEU A 165 4.28 -8.61 2.68
N PHE A 166 5.13 -9.14 1.80
CA PHE A 166 5.16 -10.56 1.46
C PHE A 166 5.46 -11.44 2.67
N GLY A 167 6.53 -11.11 3.43
CA GLY A 167 6.97 -11.91 4.57
C GLY A 167 5.92 -12.01 5.67
N ASN A 168 5.22 -10.91 5.98
CA ASN A 168 4.16 -10.92 6.97
C ASN A 168 2.97 -11.81 6.55
N MET A 169 2.51 -11.68 5.31
CA MET A 169 1.36 -12.43 4.81
C MET A 169 1.69 -13.90 4.59
N MET A 170 2.84 -14.21 4.01
CA MET A 170 3.24 -15.60 3.75
C MET A 170 3.54 -16.36 5.04
N SER A 171 4.26 -15.75 5.98
CA SER A 171 4.56 -16.42 7.27
C SER A 171 3.29 -16.72 8.06
N GLY A 172 2.34 -15.79 8.10
CA GLY A 172 1.04 -16.02 8.71
C GLY A 172 0.27 -17.20 8.11
N ALA A 173 0.18 -17.25 6.79
CA ALA A 173 -0.47 -18.33 6.07
C ALA A 173 0.22 -19.70 6.31
N MET A 174 1.55 -19.75 6.34
CA MET A 174 2.31 -20.97 6.62
C MET A 174 2.08 -21.46 8.05
N ILE A 175 2.12 -20.57 9.04
CA ILE A 175 1.89 -20.93 10.45
C ILE A 175 0.49 -21.50 10.63
N ILE A 176 -0.54 -20.85 10.06
CA ILE A 176 -1.92 -21.34 10.11
C ILE A 176 -2.02 -22.73 9.43
N GLY A 177 -1.40 -22.90 8.27
CA GLY A 177 -1.40 -24.18 7.55
C GLY A 177 -0.76 -25.33 8.35
N ILE A 178 0.34 -25.07 9.05
CA ILE A 178 0.99 -26.05 9.92
C ILE A 178 0.11 -26.37 11.14
N LEU A 179 -0.45 -25.35 11.79
CA LEU A 179 -1.30 -25.51 12.97
C LEU A 179 -2.59 -26.27 12.66
N LEU A 180 -3.16 -26.12 11.48
CA LEU A 180 -4.33 -26.90 11.04
C LEU A 180 -4.04 -28.41 10.98
N THR A 181 -2.79 -28.83 10.75
CA THR A 181 -2.42 -30.23 10.72
C THR A 181 -2.15 -30.82 12.12
N ILE A 182 -1.71 -30.00 13.07
CA ILE A 182 -1.33 -30.45 14.44
C ILE A 182 -2.50 -30.29 15.40
N THR A 183 -3.13 -29.13 15.42
CA THR A 183 -4.21 -28.78 16.36
C THR A 183 -5.32 -28.00 15.63
N PRO A 184 -6.31 -28.70 15.06
CA PRO A 184 -7.24 -28.08 14.10
C PRO A 184 -8.29 -27.13 14.72
N PHE A 185 -8.42 -27.04 16.04
CA PHE A 185 -9.59 -26.39 16.65
C PHE A 185 -9.34 -24.95 17.15
N ILE A 186 -8.51 -24.74 18.14
CA ILE A 186 -8.39 -23.45 18.86
C ILE A 186 -7.27 -22.58 18.26
N PHE A 187 -6.10 -23.17 18.04
CA PHE A 187 -4.90 -22.43 17.62
C PHE A 187 -5.03 -21.72 16.27
N PRO A 188 -5.64 -22.32 15.23
CA PRO A 188 -5.83 -21.62 13.96
C PRO A 188 -6.67 -20.36 14.07
N VAL A 189 -7.72 -20.36 14.92
CA VAL A 189 -8.57 -19.19 15.13
C VAL A 189 -7.78 -18.04 15.76
N VAL A 190 -7.01 -18.34 16.82
CA VAL A 190 -6.16 -17.35 17.49
C VAL A 190 -5.13 -16.78 16.53
N MET A 191 -4.49 -17.62 15.72
CA MET A 191 -3.51 -17.19 14.72
C MET A 191 -4.11 -16.38 13.59
N THR A 192 -5.33 -16.69 13.17
CA THR A 192 -6.06 -15.88 12.18
C THR A 192 -6.37 -14.48 12.73
N LEU A 193 -6.80 -14.38 14.00
CA LEU A 193 -7.01 -13.08 14.64
C LEU A 193 -5.71 -12.29 14.78
N LEU A 194 -4.62 -12.93 15.15
CA LEU A 194 -3.30 -12.30 15.19
C LEU A 194 -2.85 -11.86 13.79
N GLY A 195 -3.08 -12.69 12.77
CA GLY A 195 -2.81 -12.39 11.38
C GLY A 195 -3.59 -11.18 10.87
N LEU A 196 -4.87 -11.03 11.29
CA LEU A 196 -5.68 -9.84 11.00
C LEU A 196 -5.07 -8.60 11.62
N LEU A 197 -4.72 -8.66 12.89
CA LEU A 197 -4.13 -7.52 13.60
C LEU A 197 -2.83 -7.09 12.92
N THR A 198 -1.92 -8.03 12.69
CA THR A 198 -0.63 -7.76 12.03
C THR A 198 -0.80 -7.29 10.60
N GLY A 199 -1.79 -7.82 9.87
CA GLY A 199 -2.13 -7.40 8.51
C GLY A 199 -2.66 -5.96 8.43
N MET A 200 -3.51 -5.56 9.39
CA MET A 200 -4.00 -4.18 9.48
C MET A 200 -2.87 -3.20 9.83
N VAL A 201 -2.04 -3.56 10.81
CA VAL A 201 -0.83 -2.77 11.14
C VAL A 201 0.11 -2.68 9.94
N GLN A 202 0.27 -3.77 9.19
CA GLN A 202 1.10 -3.78 7.98
C GLN A 202 0.55 -2.89 6.88
N ALA A 203 -0.78 -2.85 6.67
CA ALA A 203 -1.42 -1.94 5.73
C ALA A 203 -1.14 -0.47 6.11
N TYR A 204 -1.24 -0.15 7.39
CA TYR A 204 -0.94 1.18 7.91
C TYR A 204 0.55 1.55 7.73
N ILE A 205 1.47 0.64 8.06
CA ILE A 205 2.91 0.87 7.88
C ILE A 205 3.25 1.09 6.40
N PHE A 206 2.66 0.29 5.50
CA PHE A 206 2.87 0.42 4.07
C PHE A 206 2.41 1.80 3.55
N PHE A 207 1.24 2.24 3.97
CA PHE A 207 0.68 3.55 3.66
C PHE A 207 1.57 4.69 4.17
N ILE A 208 1.97 4.66 5.46
CA ILE A 208 2.81 5.71 6.05
C ILE A 208 4.17 5.79 5.38
N LEU A 209 4.82 4.64 5.09
CA LEU A 209 6.10 4.65 4.41
C LEU A 209 5.99 5.19 2.97
N ALA A 210 4.94 4.83 2.24
CA ALA A 210 4.68 5.40 0.92
C ALA A 210 4.47 6.92 1.00
N ALA A 211 3.70 7.40 1.98
CA ALA A 211 3.47 8.83 2.21
C ALA A 211 4.78 9.57 2.56
N VAL A 212 5.62 8.99 3.43
CA VAL A 212 6.92 9.57 3.80
C VAL A 212 7.86 9.62 2.59
N TYR A 213 7.86 8.60 1.73
CA TYR A 213 8.71 8.61 0.53
C TYR A 213 8.26 9.69 -0.47
N ILE A 214 6.95 9.84 -0.68
CA ILE A 214 6.40 10.93 -1.49
C ILE A 214 6.73 12.28 -0.85
N ALA A 215 6.56 12.44 0.47
CA ALA A 215 6.88 13.68 1.17
C ALA A 215 8.37 14.03 1.06
N ALA A 216 9.26 13.04 1.15
CA ALA A 216 10.69 13.25 0.97
C ALA A 216 11.03 13.72 -0.46
N ALA A 217 10.33 13.20 -1.47
CA ALA A 217 10.51 13.58 -2.86
C ALA A 217 9.91 14.96 -3.21
N THR A 218 8.86 15.37 -2.48
CA THR A 218 8.16 16.65 -2.72
C THR A 218 8.68 17.80 -1.86
N ARG A 219 9.39 17.52 -0.75
CA ARG A 219 10.03 18.56 0.06
C ARG A 219 11.16 19.19 -0.73
N THR A 220 10.95 20.42 -1.17
CA THR A 220 12.03 21.28 -1.61
C THR A 220 12.96 21.53 -0.41
N ARG A 221 14.28 21.36 -0.56
CA ARG A 221 15.27 21.85 0.40
C ARG A 221 15.18 23.38 0.47
N GLU A 222 14.22 23.90 1.21
CA GLU A 222 14.12 25.33 1.56
C GLU A 222 15.13 25.75 2.65
N SER A 223 16.02 24.87 3.05
CA SER A 223 16.90 25.08 4.21
C SER A 223 18.37 25.35 3.87
N VAL A 224 18.65 26.12 2.81
CA VAL A 224 20.02 26.65 2.61
C VAL A 224 20.02 28.13 2.19
N SER A 225 18.94 28.87 2.36
CA SER A 225 19.00 30.33 2.46
C SER A 225 18.89 30.70 3.94
N GLY A 226 20.04 30.64 4.64
CA GLY A 226 20.18 31.30 5.92
C GLY A 226 19.83 32.77 5.78
N PRO A 227 19.35 33.43 6.84
CA PRO A 227 19.08 34.88 6.82
C PRO A 227 20.35 35.60 6.39
N ALA A 228 20.23 36.44 5.35
CA ALA A 228 21.31 37.36 4.97
C ALA A 228 21.76 38.13 6.22
N PRO A 229 23.07 38.27 6.47
CA PRO A 229 23.53 39.09 7.57
C PRO A 229 23.03 40.55 7.36
N ALA A 230 22.27 41.02 8.31
CA ALA A 230 21.88 42.42 8.37
C ALA A 230 23.17 43.25 8.50
N THR A 231 23.48 44.03 7.50
CA THR A 231 24.44 45.12 7.54
C THR A 231 23.77 46.38 7.95
#